data_f91d80a677a879f3f30d6f779a1295a0
#
_entry.id   f91d80a677a879f3f30d6f779a1295a0
#
_cell.length_a   1.000
_cell.length_b   1.000
_cell.length_c   1.000
_cell.angle_alpha   90.00
_cell.angle_beta   90.00
_cell.angle_gamma   90.00
#
_symmetry.space_group_name_H-M   'P 1'
#
loop_
_entity.id
_entity.type
_entity.pdbx_description
1 polymer ?
#
loop_
_entity_poly.entity_id
_entity_poly.type
_entity_poly.pdbx_seq_one_letter_code
_entity_poly.pdbx_strand_id
1 'polypeptide(L)'
;MLPVPPLSYNFKNTSRLPLGGARPFGGWETPYPSTEGDDRGHFTGHYLSASALMVNATGNTTLRANAEQLVKELGECQDANANVYPEFGPGYLHASPVIYFNCLENLWRK
;
A
#
# COMPACT_ATOMS: atom_id res chain seq x y z
N MET A 1 -16.52 -3.92 0.03
CA MET A 1 -15.29 -3.44 -0.65
C MET A 1 -14.72 -2.25 0.12
N LEU A 2 -13.42 -2.26 0.38
CA LEU A 2 -12.78 -1.21 1.16
C LEU A 2 -12.35 -0.03 0.27
N PRO A 3 -12.40 1.21 0.80
CA PRO A 3 -11.96 2.38 0.05
C PRO A 3 -10.44 2.39 -0.14
N VAL A 4 -9.98 2.87 -1.30
CA VAL A 4 -8.54 2.92 -1.63
C VAL A 4 -7.74 3.89 -0.74
N PRO A 5 -8.21 5.12 -0.45
CA PRO A 5 -7.38 6.08 0.27
C PRO A 5 -6.85 5.59 1.62
N PRO A 6 -7.66 4.95 2.50
CA PRO A 6 -7.11 4.39 3.75
C PRO A 6 -6.10 3.27 3.52
N LEU A 7 -6.25 2.47 2.46
CA LEU A 7 -5.34 1.36 2.15
C LEU A 7 -3.97 1.84 1.68
N SER A 8 -3.91 2.95 0.97
CA SER A 8 -2.66 3.52 0.45
C SER A 8 -2.03 4.57 1.38
N TYR A 9 -2.69 4.93 2.48
CA TYR A 9 -2.29 6.03 3.34
C TYR A 9 -0.83 5.96 3.78
N ASN A 10 -0.43 4.84 4.39
CA ASN A 10 0.92 4.71 4.94
C ASN A 10 1.99 4.73 3.84
N PHE A 11 1.68 4.19 2.68
CA PHE A 11 2.59 4.23 1.53
C PHE A 11 2.79 5.66 1.03
N LYS A 12 1.70 6.42 0.91
CA LYS A 12 1.76 7.83 0.52
C LYS A 12 2.49 8.67 1.56
N ASN A 13 2.27 8.41 2.84
CA ASN A 13 2.94 9.14 3.91
C ASN A 13 4.45 8.91 3.87
N THR A 14 4.88 7.67 3.68
CA THR A 14 6.31 7.34 3.54
C THR A 14 6.91 7.97 2.29
N SER A 15 6.18 8.01 1.19
CA SER A 15 6.61 8.56 -0.09
C SER A 15 6.50 10.09 -0.17
N ARG A 16 6.00 10.74 0.88
CA ARG A 16 5.79 12.19 0.95
C ARG A 16 4.82 12.72 -0.10
N LEU A 17 3.85 11.89 -0.50
CA LEU A 17 2.78 12.27 -1.40
C LEU A 17 1.59 12.86 -0.63
N PRO A 18 0.75 13.68 -1.29
CA PRO A 18 -0.44 14.22 -0.64
C PRO A 18 -1.38 13.13 -0.13
N LEU A 19 -1.85 13.28 1.09
CA LEU A 19 -2.74 12.31 1.74
C LEU A 19 -4.22 12.55 1.42
N GLY A 20 -4.56 13.74 0.93
CA GLY A 20 -5.90 14.07 0.48
C GLY A 20 -6.98 14.02 1.56
N GLY A 21 -6.60 14.26 2.83
CA GLY A 21 -7.53 14.18 3.94
C GLY A 21 -7.91 12.75 4.34
N ALA A 22 -7.30 11.75 3.72
CA ALA A 22 -7.54 10.36 4.06
C ALA A 22 -7.09 10.03 5.47
N ARG A 23 -7.72 9.02 6.07
CA ARG A 23 -7.32 8.48 7.36
C ARG A 23 -7.01 7.01 7.21
N PRO A 24 -5.95 6.51 7.85
CA PRO A 24 -5.63 5.08 7.78
C PRO A 24 -6.60 4.26 8.62
N PHE A 25 -6.60 2.97 8.36
CA PHE A 25 -7.21 2.02 9.29
C PHE A 25 -6.35 1.93 10.56
N GLY A 26 -6.95 1.47 11.66
CA GLY A 26 -6.23 1.22 12.89
C GLY A 26 -5.48 -0.12 12.89
N GLY A 27 -5.09 -0.59 14.05
CA GLY A 27 -4.38 -1.86 14.20
C GLY A 27 -3.04 -1.84 13.49
N TRP A 28 -2.79 -2.84 12.63
CA TRP A 28 -1.53 -2.98 11.90
C TRP A 28 -1.21 -1.78 11.02
N GLU A 29 -2.23 -1.05 10.57
CA GLU A 29 -2.06 0.10 9.68
C GLU A 29 -2.00 1.43 10.42
N THR A 30 -1.95 1.43 11.75
CA THR A 30 -1.81 2.67 12.53
C THR A 30 -0.54 3.41 12.13
N PRO A 31 -0.61 4.73 11.83
CA PRO A 31 0.54 5.46 11.30
C PRO A 31 1.73 5.52 12.26
N TYR A 32 2.93 5.54 11.68
CA TYR A 32 4.14 5.87 12.42
C TYR A 32 3.97 7.25 13.09
N PRO A 33 4.43 7.50 14.32
CA PRO A 33 5.35 6.64 15.10
C PRO A 33 4.68 5.65 16.07
N SER A 34 3.39 5.41 15.96
CA SER A 34 2.71 4.46 16.85
C SER A 34 3.28 3.04 16.70
N THR A 35 3.49 2.35 17.82
CA THR A 35 3.95 0.97 17.84
C THR A 35 2.84 -0.02 17.50
N GLU A 36 1.57 0.40 17.54
CA GLU A 36 0.44 -0.44 17.14
C GLU A 36 0.47 -0.83 15.67
N GLY A 37 1.09 0.02 14.82
CA GLY A 37 1.16 -0.18 13.39
C GLY A 37 2.48 -0.80 12.92
N ASP A 38 3.09 -1.70 13.67
CA ASP A 38 4.38 -2.29 13.31
C ASP A 38 4.34 -3.09 12.00
N ASP A 39 3.17 -3.59 11.61
CA ASP A 39 2.98 -4.36 10.39
C ASP A 39 2.33 -3.53 9.26
N ARG A 40 2.66 -2.26 9.16
CA ARG A 40 2.11 -1.38 8.12
C ARG A 40 2.34 -1.94 6.74
N GLY A 41 1.27 -1.94 5.93
CA GLY A 41 1.28 -2.50 4.59
C GLY A 41 0.88 -3.96 4.52
N HIS A 42 0.90 -4.67 5.63
CA HIS A 42 0.57 -6.09 5.69
C HIS A 42 -0.89 -6.34 5.30
N PHE A 43 -1.81 -5.59 5.89
CA PHE A 43 -3.23 -5.68 5.57
C PHE A 43 -3.52 -5.30 4.11
N THR A 44 -2.87 -4.27 3.59
CA THR A 44 -3.02 -3.84 2.20
C THR A 44 -2.58 -4.94 1.24
N GLY A 45 -1.47 -5.62 1.53
CA GLY A 45 -1.01 -6.76 0.74
C GLY A 45 -2.01 -7.91 0.76
N HIS A 46 -2.55 -8.25 1.91
CA HIS A 46 -3.59 -9.29 2.03
C HIS A 46 -4.86 -8.90 1.26
N TYR A 47 -5.27 -7.65 1.36
CA TYR A 47 -6.45 -7.16 0.64
C TYR A 47 -6.26 -7.25 -0.89
N LEU A 48 -5.09 -6.89 -1.41
CA LEU A 48 -4.80 -7.02 -2.83
C LEU A 48 -4.83 -8.47 -3.29
N SER A 49 -4.22 -9.39 -2.53
CA SER A 49 -4.25 -10.81 -2.85
C SER A 49 -5.66 -11.36 -2.87
N ALA A 50 -6.45 -11.04 -1.86
CA ALA A 50 -7.84 -11.47 -1.76
C ALA A 50 -8.68 -10.89 -2.90
N SER A 51 -8.46 -9.62 -3.25
CA SER A 51 -9.16 -8.97 -4.37
C SER A 51 -8.85 -9.64 -5.69
N ALA A 52 -7.59 -9.97 -5.95
CA ALA A 52 -7.18 -10.64 -7.18
C ALA A 52 -7.84 -12.01 -7.30
N LEU A 53 -7.88 -12.79 -6.23
CA LEU A 53 -8.54 -14.09 -6.20
C LEU A 53 -10.05 -13.95 -6.43
N MET A 54 -10.68 -12.99 -5.82
CA MET A 54 -12.13 -12.75 -5.96
C MET A 54 -12.50 -12.30 -7.37
N VAL A 55 -11.72 -11.39 -7.96
CA VAL A 55 -11.92 -10.94 -9.35
C VAL A 55 -11.77 -12.11 -10.31
N ASN A 56 -10.77 -12.95 -10.10
CA ASN A 56 -10.55 -14.14 -10.93
C ASN A 56 -11.71 -15.14 -10.83
N ALA A 57 -12.30 -15.29 -9.64
CA ALA A 57 -13.40 -16.22 -9.42
C ALA A 57 -14.76 -15.68 -9.89
N THR A 58 -15.02 -14.38 -9.76
CA THR A 58 -16.35 -13.79 -9.98
C THR A 58 -16.45 -12.86 -11.19
N GLY A 59 -15.32 -12.33 -11.65
CA GLY A 59 -15.31 -11.30 -12.71
C GLY A 59 -15.88 -9.96 -12.27
N ASN A 60 -15.94 -9.68 -10.97
CA ASN A 60 -16.52 -8.44 -10.45
C ASN A 60 -15.74 -7.20 -10.91
N THR A 61 -16.35 -6.42 -11.80
CA THR A 61 -15.70 -5.27 -12.45
C THR A 61 -15.46 -4.10 -11.48
N THR A 62 -16.34 -3.92 -10.50
CA THR A 62 -16.20 -2.86 -9.50
C THR A 62 -15.01 -3.14 -8.58
N LEU A 63 -14.89 -4.37 -8.12
CA LEU A 63 -13.77 -4.79 -7.28
C LEU A 63 -12.45 -4.71 -8.06
N ARG A 64 -12.46 -5.10 -9.33
CA ARG A 64 -11.29 -5.00 -10.20
C ARG A 64 -10.83 -3.55 -10.36
N ALA A 65 -11.75 -2.63 -10.64
CA ALA A 65 -11.42 -1.21 -10.77
C ALA A 65 -10.82 -0.64 -9.49
N ASN A 66 -11.36 -1.04 -8.34
CA ASN A 66 -10.85 -0.61 -7.02
C ASN A 66 -9.43 -1.13 -6.78
N ALA A 67 -9.18 -2.39 -7.08
CA ALA A 67 -7.85 -2.99 -6.93
C ALA A 67 -6.84 -2.33 -7.88
N GLU A 68 -7.24 -2.07 -9.13
CA GLU A 68 -6.39 -1.38 -10.11
C GLU A 68 -6.04 0.05 -9.65
N GLN A 69 -6.99 0.76 -9.04
CA GLN A 69 -6.72 2.09 -8.48
C GLN A 69 -5.71 2.02 -7.35
N LEU A 70 -5.82 1.03 -6.46
CA LEU A 70 -4.85 0.84 -5.39
C LEU A 70 -3.45 0.55 -5.94
N VAL A 71 -3.34 -0.34 -6.92
CA VAL A 71 -2.07 -0.66 -7.58
C VAL A 71 -1.45 0.59 -8.22
N LYS A 72 -2.28 1.40 -8.88
CA LYS A 72 -1.83 2.66 -9.47
C LYS A 72 -1.24 3.60 -8.42
N GLU A 73 -1.93 3.77 -7.29
CA GLU A 73 -1.45 4.64 -6.22
C GLU A 73 -0.16 4.12 -5.59
N LEU A 74 -0.04 2.81 -5.43
CA LEU A 74 1.21 2.20 -4.94
C LEU A 74 2.36 2.40 -5.93
N GLY A 75 2.09 2.31 -7.22
CA GLY A 75 3.07 2.61 -8.26
C GLY A 75 3.56 4.07 -8.21
N GLU A 76 2.65 5.00 -7.97
CA GLU A 76 3.01 6.41 -7.77
C GLU A 76 3.92 6.58 -6.54
N CYS A 77 3.68 5.81 -5.47
CA CYS A 77 4.55 5.80 -4.29
C CYS A 77 5.95 5.28 -4.63
N GLN A 78 6.06 4.23 -5.44
CA GLN A 78 7.36 3.71 -5.88
C GLN A 78 8.13 4.75 -6.67
N ASP A 79 7.46 5.45 -7.59
CA ASP A 79 8.09 6.48 -8.40
C ASP A 79 8.59 7.65 -7.53
N ALA A 80 7.79 8.06 -6.55
CA ALA A 80 8.19 9.11 -5.60
C ALA A 80 9.36 8.67 -4.73
N ASN A 81 9.40 7.41 -4.31
CA ASN A 81 10.47 6.86 -3.47
C ASN A 81 11.82 6.87 -4.16
N ALA A 82 11.89 6.81 -5.48
CA ALA A 82 13.13 6.92 -6.22
C ALA A 82 13.87 8.24 -5.92
N ASN A 83 13.13 9.30 -5.62
CA ASN A 83 13.69 10.60 -5.24
C ASN A 83 13.91 10.75 -3.73
N VAL A 84 12.99 10.18 -2.91
CA VAL A 84 13.05 10.29 -1.45
C VAL A 84 14.10 9.36 -0.85
N TYR A 85 14.23 8.16 -1.41
CA TYR A 85 15.11 7.11 -0.92
C TYR A 85 15.97 6.53 -2.05
N PRO A 86 16.84 7.34 -2.70
CA PRO A 86 17.62 6.87 -3.84
C PRO A 86 18.54 5.70 -3.49
N GLU A 87 18.95 5.58 -2.23
CA GLU A 87 19.84 4.53 -1.74
C GLU A 87 19.22 3.12 -1.82
N PHE A 88 17.89 3.03 -1.90
CA PHE A 88 17.21 1.73 -2.00
C PHE A 88 16.91 1.29 -3.43
N GLY A 89 17.26 2.13 -4.41
CA GLY A 89 17.08 1.80 -5.82
C GLY A 89 15.65 1.96 -6.34
N PRO A 90 15.46 1.70 -7.64
CA PRO A 90 14.14 1.81 -8.27
C PRO A 90 13.19 0.72 -7.76
N GLY A 91 11.90 1.04 -7.72
CA GLY A 91 10.86 0.08 -7.31
C GLY A 91 10.71 -0.08 -5.79
N TYR A 92 11.44 0.70 -5.01
CA TYR A 92 11.29 0.68 -3.55
C TYR A 92 9.89 1.09 -3.14
N LEU A 93 9.25 0.26 -2.31
CA LEU A 93 7.90 0.52 -1.81
C LEU A 93 7.83 0.11 -0.34
N HIS A 94 7.40 1.03 0.51
CA HIS A 94 7.29 0.77 1.93
C HIS A 94 6.17 1.60 2.57
N ALA A 95 5.53 1.04 3.57
CA ALA A 95 4.45 1.70 4.30
C ALA A 95 4.91 2.33 5.61
N SER A 96 6.20 2.29 5.91
CA SER A 96 6.78 2.83 7.13
C SER A 96 8.13 3.46 6.82
N PRO A 97 8.49 4.57 7.48
CA PRO A 97 9.84 5.11 7.36
C PRO A 97 10.91 4.20 7.99
N VAL A 98 10.49 3.20 8.77
CA VAL A 98 11.38 2.15 9.27
C VAL A 98 11.32 0.99 8.29
N ILE A 99 12.48 0.53 7.82
CA ILE A 99 12.58 -0.52 6.79
C ILE A 99 12.41 -1.89 7.43
N TYR A 100 11.38 -2.62 6.99
CA TYR A 100 11.23 -4.05 7.25
C TYR A 100 10.30 -4.66 6.22
N PHE A 101 10.38 -5.96 6.03
CA PHE A 101 9.58 -6.65 5.02
C PHE A 101 8.11 -6.72 5.41
N ASN A 102 7.25 -6.65 4.40
CA ASN A 102 5.82 -6.91 4.53
C ASN A 102 5.34 -7.73 3.33
N CYS A 103 4.11 -8.21 3.38
CA CYS A 103 3.58 -9.08 2.33
C CYS A 103 3.52 -8.38 0.97
N LEU A 104 3.34 -7.08 0.95
CA LEU A 104 3.21 -6.33 -0.28
C LEU A 104 4.50 -6.30 -1.08
N GLU A 105 5.66 -6.19 -0.41
CA GLU A 105 6.94 -6.25 -1.10
C GLU A 105 7.09 -7.55 -1.89
N ASN A 106 6.73 -8.65 -1.28
CA ASN A 106 6.83 -9.96 -1.93
C ASN A 106 5.87 -10.08 -3.12
N LEU A 107 4.66 -9.55 -3.00
CA LEU A 107 3.69 -9.55 -4.09
C LEU A 107 4.14 -8.67 -5.25
N TRP A 108 4.71 -7.51 -4.94
CA TRP A 108 5.09 -6.53 -5.95
C TRP A 108 6.26 -6.99 -6.80
N ARG A 109 7.15 -7.79 -6.24
CA ARG A 109 8.35 -8.29 -6.93
C ARG A 109 8.08 -9.46 -7.88
N LYS A 110 6.88 -9.98 -7.85
CA LYS A 110 6.49 -11.06 -8.77
C LYS A 110 6.05 -10.48 -10.11
#